data_f9cd5a30a5e7ce6bcc2ca7f40d534e1e
#
_entry.id   f9cd5a30a5e7ce6bcc2ca7f40d534e1e
#
_cell.length_a   1.000
_cell.length_b   1.000
_cell.length_c   1.000
_cell.angle_alpha   90.00
_cell.angle_beta   90.00
_cell.angle_gamma   90.00
#
_symmetry.space_group_name_H-M   'P 1'
#
loop_
_entity.id
_entity.type
_entity.pdbx_description
1 polymer ?
#
loop_
_entity_poly.entity_id
_entity_poly.type
_entity_poly.pdbx_seq_one_letter_code
_entity_poly.pdbx_strand_id
1 'polypeptide(L)'
;LSLRRQRQMCKETEPLVNIIPYACNACPPKQVRITDSCQGCISHPCMNVCPKDAIYLDENKRCHIDQSKCIKCGKCFNQCPYRAISKVERPCAAACGMDAIESDELGRAKINYDKCVSCGMCLVNCPFAAIADKSQIFQLIQAIKRGEEVIACVAPAFVVQFGKEASPAK
;
A
#
# COMPACT_ATOMS: atom_id res chain seq x y z
N LEU A 1 -2.34 13.96 -30.44
CA LEU A 1 -3.28 13.46 -29.43
C LEU A 1 -3.01 14.21 -28.12
N SER A 2 -4.01 14.98 -27.64
CA SER A 2 -3.83 15.79 -26.45
C SER A 2 -3.59 14.90 -25.23
N LEU A 3 -2.75 15.33 -24.28
CA LEU A 3 -2.49 14.66 -22.99
C LEU A 3 -3.79 14.29 -22.23
N ARG A 4 -4.86 15.02 -22.49
CA ARG A 4 -6.19 14.76 -21.92
C ARG A 4 -6.82 13.47 -22.50
N ARG A 5 -6.58 13.16 -23.78
CA ARG A 5 -7.05 11.94 -24.44
C ARG A 5 -6.24 10.71 -23.98
N GLN A 6 -4.93 10.88 -23.75
CA GLN A 6 -4.11 9.81 -23.16
C GLN A 6 -4.54 9.47 -21.72
N ARG A 7 -4.91 10.48 -20.91
CA ARG A 7 -5.46 10.23 -19.56
C ARG A 7 -6.83 9.55 -19.60
N GLN A 8 -7.65 9.79 -20.61
CA GLN A 8 -8.92 9.08 -20.80
C GLN A 8 -8.70 7.63 -21.24
N MET A 9 -7.79 7.38 -22.16
CA MET A 9 -7.42 6.01 -22.56
C MET A 9 -6.88 5.17 -21.39
N CYS A 10 -6.12 5.78 -20.45
CA CYS A 10 -5.67 5.09 -19.24
C CYS A 10 -6.80 4.80 -18.23
N LYS A 11 -7.94 5.51 -18.31
CA LYS A 11 -9.12 5.24 -17.47
C LYS A 11 -10.03 4.14 -18.04
N GLU A 12 -9.99 3.92 -19.33
CA GLU A 12 -10.81 2.90 -20.00
C GLU A 12 -10.15 1.51 -20.01
N THR A 13 -8.85 1.43 -19.70
CA THR A 13 -8.18 0.15 -19.49
C THR A 13 -8.54 -0.40 -18.11
N GLU A 14 -8.90 -1.66 -18.04
CA GLU A 14 -9.07 -2.37 -16.77
C GLU A 14 -7.85 -2.17 -15.85
N PRO A 15 -8.07 -2.03 -14.52
CA PRO A 15 -6.96 -1.80 -13.60
C PRO A 15 -5.92 -2.91 -13.71
N LEU A 16 -4.64 -2.52 -13.87
CA LEU A 16 -3.53 -3.48 -14.05
C LEU A 16 -3.19 -4.25 -12.77
N VAL A 17 -3.61 -3.74 -11.61
CA VAL A 17 -3.31 -4.33 -10.31
C VAL A 17 -4.61 -4.70 -9.61
N ASN A 18 -4.68 -5.92 -9.08
CA ASN A 18 -5.86 -6.43 -8.38
C ASN A 18 -5.46 -7.07 -7.05
N ILE A 19 -6.40 -7.10 -6.11
CA ILE A 19 -6.23 -7.79 -4.83
C ILE A 19 -6.94 -9.13 -4.90
N ILE A 20 -6.25 -10.18 -4.45
CA ILE A 20 -6.81 -11.52 -4.25
C ILE A 20 -7.37 -11.57 -2.83
N PRO A 21 -8.70 -11.51 -2.64
CA PRO A 21 -9.30 -11.34 -1.31
C PRO A 21 -8.94 -12.48 -0.34
N TYR A 22 -8.82 -13.68 -0.82
CA TYR A 22 -8.52 -14.87 -0.01
C TYR A 22 -7.06 -14.95 0.45
N ALA A 23 -6.15 -14.31 -0.27
CA ALA A 23 -4.73 -14.24 0.09
C ALA A 23 -4.41 -13.03 0.98
N CYS A 24 -5.34 -12.08 1.10
CA CYS A 24 -5.14 -10.88 1.88
C CYS A 24 -5.26 -11.16 3.38
N ASN A 25 -4.17 -10.96 4.13
CA ASN A 25 -4.11 -11.21 5.58
C ASN A 25 -4.76 -10.11 6.43
N ALA A 26 -5.55 -9.21 5.86
CA ALA A 26 -6.20 -8.11 6.57
C ALA A 26 -5.25 -7.34 7.50
N CYS A 27 -4.05 -7.02 7.01
CA CYS A 27 -3.04 -6.28 7.78
C CYS A 27 -3.66 -5.03 8.39
N PRO A 28 -3.33 -4.69 9.66
CA PRO A 28 -3.93 -3.57 10.34
C PRO A 28 -3.64 -2.25 9.60
N PRO A 29 -4.62 -1.33 9.56
CA PRO A 29 -4.40 0.01 9.04
C PRO A 29 -3.38 0.76 9.91
N LYS A 30 -2.92 1.90 9.43
CA LYS A 30 -1.99 2.75 10.17
C LYS A 30 -2.51 3.05 11.57
N GLN A 31 -1.75 2.63 12.57
CA GLN A 31 -2.07 2.85 13.99
C GLN A 31 -0.81 2.89 14.84
N VAL A 32 -0.91 3.55 15.99
CA VAL A 32 0.13 3.54 17.02
C VAL A 32 -0.40 2.71 18.18
N ARG A 33 0.39 1.73 18.62
CA ARG A 33 0.02 0.84 19.74
C ARG A 33 1.07 0.89 20.83
N ILE A 34 0.65 0.73 22.07
CA ILE A 34 1.53 0.43 23.19
C ILE A 34 1.53 -1.09 23.35
N THR A 35 2.71 -1.66 23.43
CA THR A 35 2.92 -3.10 23.60
C THR A 35 3.03 -3.47 25.07
N ASP A 36 2.99 -4.76 25.39
CA ASP A 36 3.14 -5.30 26.74
C ASP A 36 4.51 -4.98 27.38
N SER A 37 5.46 -4.47 26.59
CA SER A 37 6.75 -3.97 27.10
C SER A 37 6.64 -2.65 27.87
N CYS A 38 5.43 -2.08 28.01
CA CYS A 38 5.21 -0.86 28.78
C CYS A 38 5.48 -1.12 30.26
N GLN A 39 6.41 -0.35 30.87
CA GLN A 39 6.80 -0.49 32.26
C GLN A 39 6.00 0.41 33.22
N GLY A 40 5.01 1.16 32.73
CA GLY A 40 4.22 2.07 33.59
C GLY A 40 5.10 3.12 34.26
N CYS A 41 6.05 3.71 33.56
CA CYS A 41 7.04 4.65 34.13
C CYS A 41 6.36 5.86 34.79
N ILE A 42 6.90 6.34 35.92
CA ILE A 42 6.29 7.43 36.72
C ILE A 42 6.19 8.75 35.93
N SER A 43 7.15 9.06 35.08
CA SER A 43 7.20 10.34 34.36
C SER A 43 6.24 10.41 33.15
N HIS A 44 5.71 9.27 32.68
CA HIS A 44 4.77 9.14 31.56
C HIS A 44 5.07 10.08 30.36
N PRO A 45 6.29 10.08 29.80
CA PRO A 45 6.67 11.01 28.74
C PRO A 45 5.81 10.87 27.48
N CYS A 46 5.25 9.69 27.24
CA CYS A 46 4.33 9.44 26.12
C CYS A 46 3.00 10.19 26.27
N MET A 47 2.48 10.33 27.52
CA MET A 47 1.26 11.09 27.81
C MET A 47 1.53 12.59 27.64
N ASN A 48 2.62 13.08 28.25
CA ASN A 48 2.97 14.51 28.26
C ASN A 48 3.19 15.08 26.85
N VAL A 49 3.65 14.26 25.89
CA VAL A 49 3.89 14.69 24.50
C VAL A 49 2.67 14.57 23.61
N CYS A 50 1.59 13.95 24.09
CA CYS A 50 0.40 13.69 23.27
C CYS A 50 -0.45 14.96 23.09
N PRO A 51 -0.56 15.56 21.89
CA PRO A 51 -1.29 16.80 21.68
C PRO A 51 -2.83 16.62 21.73
N LYS A 52 -3.30 15.39 21.82
CA LYS A 52 -4.73 15.04 21.85
C LYS A 52 -5.14 14.28 23.10
N ASP A 53 -4.25 14.17 24.09
CA ASP A 53 -4.48 13.42 25.33
C ASP A 53 -5.11 12.03 25.08
N ALA A 54 -4.64 11.38 23.99
CA ALA A 54 -5.15 10.09 23.56
C ALA A 54 -4.54 8.90 24.32
N ILE A 55 -3.65 9.16 25.31
CA ILE A 55 -2.99 8.11 26.08
C ILE A 55 -3.50 8.18 27.51
N TYR A 56 -3.95 7.03 28.01
CA TYR A 56 -4.47 6.89 29.37
C TYR A 56 -3.80 5.71 30.09
N LEU A 57 -3.90 5.68 31.40
CA LEU A 57 -3.41 4.60 32.25
C LEU A 57 -4.54 3.62 32.56
N ASP A 58 -4.24 2.34 32.58
CA ASP A 58 -5.11 1.31 33.12
C ASP A 58 -4.92 1.13 34.64
N GLU A 59 -5.69 0.20 35.22
CA GLU A 59 -5.60 -0.17 36.64
C GLU A 59 -4.22 -0.71 37.01
N ASN A 60 -3.49 -1.29 36.07
CA ASN A 60 -2.15 -1.85 36.24
C ASN A 60 -1.04 -0.81 36.02
N LYS A 61 -1.38 0.47 35.91
CA LYS A 61 -0.47 1.59 35.62
C LYS A 61 0.23 1.48 34.24
N ARG A 62 -0.32 0.71 33.31
CA ARG A 62 0.17 0.63 31.93
C ARG A 62 -0.54 1.65 31.06
N CYS A 63 0.20 2.23 30.14
CA CYS A 63 -0.38 3.18 29.20
C CYS A 63 -1.10 2.46 28.06
N HIS A 64 -2.24 3.00 27.65
CA HIS A 64 -3.00 2.58 26.47
C HIS A 64 -3.30 3.78 25.56
N ILE A 65 -3.53 3.54 24.27
CA ILE A 65 -3.86 4.59 23.31
C ILE A 65 -5.32 4.44 22.87
N ASP A 66 -6.10 5.47 23.09
CA ASP A 66 -7.43 5.59 22.49
C ASP A 66 -7.30 5.91 21.01
N GLN A 67 -7.61 4.92 20.15
CA GLN A 67 -7.48 5.05 18.72
C GLN A 67 -8.47 6.05 18.10
N SER A 68 -9.56 6.37 18.81
CA SER A 68 -10.56 7.35 18.35
C SER A 68 -10.04 8.79 18.45
N LYS A 69 -9.23 9.09 19.47
CA LYS A 69 -8.60 10.39 19.70
C LYS A 69 -7.23 10.52 19.04
N CYS A 70 -6.58 9.38 18.76
CA CYS A 70 -5.21 9.35 18.27
C CYS A 70 -5.10 9.80 16.81
N ILE A 71 -4.39 10.90 16.58
CA ILE A 71 -4.07 11.41 15.21
C ILE A 71 -2.89 10.71 14.54
N LYS A 72 -2.34 9.66 15.15
CA LYS A 72 -1.26 8.82 14.60
C LYS A 72 0.05 9.59 14.28
N CYS A 73 0.29 10.71 14.93
CA CYS A 73 1.47 11.57 14.69
C CYS A 73 2.80 10.92 15.08
N GLY A 74 2.78 9.93 15.99
CA GLY A 74 3.96 9.17 16.42
C GLY A 74 4.91 9.90 17.35
N LYS A 75 4.57 11.06 17.92
CA LYS A 75 5.43 11.78 18.88
C LYS A 75 5.75 10.93 20.10
N CYS A 76 4.76 10.21 20.62
CA CYS A 76 4.92 9.31 21.78
C CYS A 76 5.91 8.17 21.50
N PHE A 77 5.99 7.69 20.26
CA PHE A 77 6.94 6.63 19.86
C PHE A 77 8.39 7.05 20.13
N ASN A 78 8.75 8.28 19.81
CA ASN A 78 10.13 8.78 19.98
C ASN A 78 10.47 9.09 21.44
N GLN A 79 9.48 9.29 22.31
CA GLN A 79 9.67 9.67 23.69
C GLN A 79 9.69 8.48 24.66
N CYS A 80 9.30 7.29 24.21
CA CYS A 80 9.28 6.13 25.10
C CYS A 80 10.69 5.56 25.30
N PRO A 81 11.27 5.62 26.53
CA PRO A 81 12.62 5.12 26.79
C PRO A 81 12.71 3.59 26.68
N TYR A 82 11.58 2.89 26.90
CA TYR A 82 11.49 1.43 26.82
C TYR A 82 11.13 0.92 25.42
N ARG A 83 10.96 1.81 24.44
CA ARG A 83 10.50 1.46 23.09
C ARG A 83 9.24 0.59 23.06
N ALA A 84 8.38 0.76 24.06
CA ALA A 84 7.15 0.00 24.21
C ALA A 84 6.03 0.45 23.24
N ILE A 85 6.28 1.46 22.42
CA ILE A 85 5.30 1.98 21.44
C ILE A 85 5.72 1.54 20.06
N SER A 86 4.78 0.95 19.32
CA SER A 86 5.00 0.52 17.93
C SER A 86 4.10 1.28 16.98
N LYS A 87 4.63 1.57 15.79
CA LYS A 87 3.85 2.05 14.64
C LYS A 87 3.57 0.86 13.75
N VAL A 88 2.31 0.59 13.53
CA VAL A 88 1.87 -0.51 12.67
C VAL A 88 1.17 0.09 11.46
N GLU A 89 1.53 -0.36 10.28
CA GLU A 89 0.91 0.07 9.03
C GLU A 89 0.98 -1.09 8.03
N ARG A 90 -0.10 -1.27 7.25
CA ARG A 90 -0.08 -2.32 6.22
C ARG A 90 0.93 -1.95 5.11
N PRO A 91 1.82 -2.87 4.72
CA PRO A 91 2.91 -2.57 3.80
C PRO A 91 2.46 -2.04 2.44
N CYS A 92 1.36 -2.57 1.89
CA CYS A 92 0.82 -2.11 0.61
C CYS A 92 0.30 -0.67 0.66
N ALA A 93 -0.29 -0.23 1.79
CA ALA A 93 -0.75 1.15 1.96
C ALA A 93 0.43 2.08 2.22
N ALA A 94 1.40 1.67 3.04
CA ALA A 94 2.62 2.44 3.30
C ALA A 94 3.43 2.71 2.03
N ALA A 95 3.43 1.76 1.08
CA ALA A 95 4.12 1.90 -0.20
C ALA A 95 3.31 2.68 -1.26
N CYS A 96 2.03 2.99 -0.99
CA CYS A 96 1.17 3.67 -1.94
C CYS A 96 1.29 5.18 -1.84
N GLY A 97 2.04 5.81 -2.74
CA GLY A 97 2.19 7.28 -2.78
C GLY A 97 0.92 8.05 -3.14
N MET A 98 -0.14 7.35 -3.57
CA MET A 98 -1.43 7.95 -3.96
C MET A 98 -2.54 7.75 -2.91
N ASP A 99 -2.24 7.13 -1.75
CA ASP A 99 -3.22 6.76 -0.73
C ASP A 99 -4.46 6.03 -1.30
N ALA A 100 -4.22 5.17 -2.31
CA ALA A 100 -5.27 4.45 -3.02
C ALA A 100 -5.68 3.12 -2.34
N ILE A 101 -5.03 2.72 -1.24
CA ILE A 101 -5.31 1.48 -0.54
C ILE A 101 -6.16 1.76 0.70
N GLU A 102 -7.40 1.34 0.64
CA GLU A 102 -8.40 1.47 1.70
C GLU A 102 -8.63 0.12 2.41
N SER A 103 -9.49 0.08 3.41
CA SER A 103 -9.94 -1.16 4.05
C SER A 103 -11.37 -1.47 3.62
N ASP A 104 -11.66 -2.74 3.34
CA ASP A 104 -13.03 -3.21 3.20
C ASP A 104 -13.67 -3.48 4.58
N GLU A 105 -14.93 -3.94 4.59
CA GLU A 105 -15.69 -4.26 5.80
C GLU A 105 -15.04 -5.36 6.66
N LEU A 106 -14.27 -6.24 6.03
CA LEU A 106 -13.53 -7.32 6.70
C LEU A 106 -12.10 -6.92 7.08
N GLY A 107 -11.74 -5.64 6.93
CA GLY A 107 -10.40 -5.13 7.22
C GLY A 107 -9.35 -5.50 6.17
N ARG A 108 -9.71 -6.13 5.04
CA ARG A 108 -8.79 -6.46 3.96
C ARG A 108 -8.46 -5.21 3.14
N ALA A 109 -7.37 -5.25 2.41
CA ALA A 109 -7.02 -4.18 1.50
C ALA A 109 -8.03 -4.10 0.33
N LYS A 110 -8.40 -2.88 -0.04
CA LYS A 110 -9.23 -2.57 -1.21
C LYS A 110 -8.56 -1.43 -1.98
N ILE A 111 -8.45 -1.57 -3.29
CA ILE A 111 -7.87 -0.53 -4.15
C ILE A 111 -8.99 0.41 -4.58
N ASN A 112 -8.78 1.69 -4.32
CA ASN A 112 -9.58 2.76 -4.91
C ASN A 112 -9.00 3.08 -6.30
N TYR A 113 -9.67 2.61 -7.35
CA TYR A 113 -9.18 2.74 -8.72
C TYR A 113 -9.26 4.17 -9.27
N ASP A 114 -10.04 5.05 -8.67
CA ASP A 114 -10.07 6.47 -9.05
C ASP A 114 -8.77 7.20 -8.67
N LYS A 115 -8.11 6.74 -7.60
CA LYS A 115 -6.82 7.26 -7.14
C LYS A 115 -5.63 6.46 -7.65
N CYS A 116 -5.83 5.20 -8.04
CA CYS A 116 -4.77 4.29 -8.40
C CYS A 116 -4.16 4.65 -9.76
N VAL A 117 -2.83 4.78 -9.79
CA VAL A 117 -2.04 5.03 -11.02
C VAL A 117 -1.36 3.76 -11.56
N SER A 118 -1.72 2.59 -11.06
CA SER A 118 -1.23 1.28 -11.50
C SER A 118 0.31 1.13 -11.47
N CYS A 119 1.00 1.80 -10.54
CA CYS A 119 2.47 1.78 -10.45
C CYS A 119 3.06 0.45 -9.95
N GLY A 120 2.26 -0.46 -9.38
CA GLY A 120 2.70 -1.76 -8.89
C GLY A 120 3.41 -1.78 -7.52
N MET A 121 3.65 -0.63 -6.88
CA MET A 121 4.38 -0.58 -5.60
C MET A 121 3.72 -1.40 -4.49
N CYS A 122 2.41 -1.46 -4.45
CA CYS A 122 1.66 -2.28 -3.49
C CYS A 122 1.86 -3.79 -3.71
N LEU A 123 2.05 -4.22 -4.95
CA LEU A 123 2.33 -5.61 -5.33
C LEU A 123 3.70 -6.04 -4.77
N VAL A 124 4.74 -5.24 -5.02
CA VAL A 124 6.11 -5.54 -4.58
C VAL A 124 6.22 -5.57 -3.05
N ASN A 125 5.45 -4.72 -2.34
CA ASN A 125 5.51 -4.59 -0.89
C ASN A 125 4.52 -5.48 -0.14
N CYS A 126 3.74 -6.33 -0.82
CA CYS A 126 2.83 -7.25 -0.15
C CYS A 126 3.53 -8.55 0.27
N PRO A 127 3.80 -8.80 1.56
CA PRO A 127 4.50 -10.01 2.02
C PRO A 127 3.69 -11.30 1.84
N PHE A 128 2.39 -11.17 1.57
CA PHE A 128 1.47 -12.31 1.38
C PHE A 128 1.18 -12.59 -0.10
N ALA A 129 1.83 -11.88 -1.03
CA ALA A 129 1.54 -11.95 -2.46
C ALA A 129 0.03 -11.85 -2.80
N ALA A 130 -0.72 -11.12 -1.96
CA ALA A 130 -2.16 -10.94 -2.11
C ALA A 130 -2.53 -9.91 -3.18
N ILE A 131 -1.55 -9.25 -3.77
CA ILE A 131 -1.75 -8.28 -4.85
C ILE A 131 -1.05 -8.83 -6.08
N ALA A 132 -1.78 -8.92 -7.16
CA ALA A 132 -1.29 -9.44 -8.43
C ALA A 132 -1.55 -8.46 -9.56
N ASP A 133 -0.75 -8.53 -10.60
CA ASP A 133 -1.01 -7.86 -11.87
C ASP A 133 -2.06 -8.65 -12.67
N LYS A 134 -2.85 -7.95 -13.45
CA LYS A 134 -3.73 -8.55 -14.45
C LYS A 134 -2.94 -8.74 -15.73
N SER A 135 -2.31 -9.88 -15.86
CA SER A 135 -1.68 -10.26 -17.14
C SER A 135 -2.74 -10.57 -18.21
N GLN A 136 -2.59 -9.97 -19.37
CA GLN A 136 -3.44 -10.22 -20.55
C GLN A 136 -2.75 -11.14 -21.58
N ILE A 137 -1.73 -11.87 -21.16
CA ILE A 137 -0.94 -12.74 -22.03
C ILE A 137 -1.79 -13.83 -22.71
N PHE A 138 -2.79 -14.35 -22.01
CA PHE A 138 -3.69 -15.35 -22.56
C PHE A 138 -4.53 -14.79 -23.72
N GLN A 139 -5.08 -13.59 -23.55
CA GLN A 139 -5.85 -12.89 -24.59
C GLN A 139 -4.97 -12.61 -25.82
N LEU A 140 -3.74 -12.16 -25.58
CA LEU A 140 -2.75 -11.93 -26.64
C LEU A 140 -2.46 -13.21 -27.45
N ILE A 141 -2.20 -14.34 -26.77
CA ILE A 141 -1.96 -15.63 -27.41
C ILE A 141 -3.18 -16.08 -28.21
N GLN A 142 -4.39 -15.87 -27.70
CA GLN A 142 -5.63 -16.20 -28.40
C GLN A 142 -5.83 -15.35 -29.66
N ALA A 143 -5.56 -14.04 -29.59
CA ALA A 143 -5.64 -13.14 -30.75
C ALA A 143 -4.67 -13.59 -31.85
N ILE A 144 -3.41 -13.87 -31.50
CA ILE A 144 -2.41 -14.38 -32.46
C ILE A 144 -2.86 -15.72 -33.08
N LYS A 145 -3.40 -16.65 -32.26
CA LYS A 145 -3.88 -17.96 -32.80
C LYS A 145 -5.08 -17.82 -33.70
N ARG A 146 -5.91 -16.79 -33.54
CA ARG A 146 -7.05 -16.49 -34.42
C ARG A 146 -6.64 -15.75 -35.69
N GLY A 147 -5.36 -15.36 -35.81
CA GLY A 147 -4.87 -14.58 -36.95
C GLY A 147 -5.31 -13.11 -36.92
N GLU A 148 -5.69 -12.60 -35.74
CA GLU A 148 -6.02 -11.18 -35.54
C GLU A 148 -4.75 -10.33 -35.67
N GLU A 149 -4.88 -9.14 -36.24
CA GLU A 149 -3.76 -8.19 -36.33
C GLU A 149 -3.44 -7.64 -34.93
N VAL A 150 -2.23 -7.88 -34.46
CA VAL A 150 -1.77 -7.44 -33.13
C VAL A 150 -0.66 -6.41 -33.29
N ILE A 151 -0.89 -5.20 -32.77
CA ILE A 151 0.08 -4.09 -32.81
C ILE A 151 0.64 -3.91 -31.38
N ALA A 152 1.95 -4.12 -31.23
CA ALA A 152 2.64 -3.91 -29.97
C ALA A 152 3.16 -2.47 -29.87
N CYS A 153 2.63 -1.70 -28.92
CA CYS A 153 3.18 -0.39 -28.55
C CYS A 153 4.22 -0.56 -27.44
N VAL A 154 5.50 -0.49 -27.77
CA VAL A 154 6.60 -0.73 -26.84
C VAL A 154 7.22 0.59 -26.38
N ALA A 155 7.42 0.75 -25.07
CA ALA A 155 8.08 1.94 -24.53
C ALA A 155 9.57 1.98 -24.93
N PRO A 156 10.17 3.18 -25.18
CA PRO A 156 11.57 3.30 -25.59
C PRO A 156 12.59 2.65 -24.63
N ALA A 157 12.26 2.58 -23.34
CA ALA A 157 13.09 1.93 -22.32
C ALA A 157 13.30 0.41 -22.53
N PHE A 158 12.51 -0.21 -23.37
CA PHE A 158 12.62 -1.63 -23.71
C PHE A 158 13.99 -1.97 -24.31
N VAL A 159 14.58 -1.10 -25.12
CA VAL A 159 15.87 -1.32 -25.79
C VAL A 159 17.00 -1.59 -24.78
N VAL A 160 16.94 -0.93 -23.62
CA VAL A 160 17.95 -1.08 -22.55
C VAL A 160 17.84 -2.44 -21.85
N GLN A 161 16.65 -3.06 -21.83
CA GLN A 161 16.41 -4.31 -21.12
C GLN A 161 16.90 -5.55 -21.87
N PHE A 162 16.96 -5.50 -23.20
CA PHE A 162 17.30 -6.63 -24.07
C PHE A 162 18.73 -6.56 -24.66
N GLY A 163 19.55 -5.62 -24.16
CA GLY A 163 20.93 -5.46 -24.60
C GLY A 163 21.08 -4.74 -25.94
N LYS A 164 22.35 -4.61 -26.35
CA LYS A 164 22.73 -3.84 -27.55
C LYS A 164 22.25 -4.43 -28.88
N GLU A 165 21.85 -5.70 -28.89
CA GLU A 165 21.38 -6.39 -30.10
C GLU A 165 19.91 -6.14 -30.41
N ALA A 166 19.11 -5.67 -29.46
CA ALA A 166 17.72 -5.30 -29.64
C ALA A 166 17.61 -3.89 -30.23
N SER A 167 17.60 -3.79 -31.55
CA SER A 167 17.37 -2.53 -32.28
C SER A 167 15.89 -2.37 -32.61
N PRO A 168 15.30 -1.17 -32.51
CA PRO A 168 13.93 -0.90 -32.93
C PRO A 168 13.68 -1.16 -34.43
N ALA A 169 14.72 -1.34 -35.22
CA ALA A 169 14.66 -1.59 -36.65
C ALA A 169 14.75 -3.09 -37.01
N LYS A 170 14.80 -3.96 -36.02
CA LYS A 170 14.68 -5.42 -36.18
C LYS A 170 13.44 -5.89 -35.46
#